data_673499f614fbceb33654555b60f1dad7
#
_entry.id   673499f614fbceb33654555b60f1dad7
#
_cell.length_a   1.000
_cell.length_b   1.000
_cell.length_c   1.000
_cell.angle_alpha   90.00
_cell.angle_beta   90.00
_cell.angle_gamma   90.00
#
_symmetry.space_group_name_H-M   'P 1'
#
loop_
_entity.id
_entity.type
_entity.pdbx_description
1 polymer ?
#
loop_
_entity_poly.entity_id
_entity_poly.type
_entity_poly.pdbx_seq_one_letter_code
_entity_poly.pdbx_strand_id
1 'polypeptide(L)'
;MVKNWRFSFGETGWLVLAAILFLFPLLRLVTLSLSGADGGWSAAQYGTLLKDPRAGLAIWNTLYISIIASLISAILGTVTAFLTVYTNVRYKGAIEALVFLPFVIPAYVITLSWTGLTIPGGALTLLLKAVGLPPLDLYTAGGIISMLGICHMSVVHVTVYHRLRKISLETDWAARVSGCSPWETLRKIDLPMARSAIASGSVLAFLADIDNFAVPAFLGISSNIPVLSTYIYEKVISFGPDSFTYGAVLSVVLSVIALGGTLIAARLGGAATAGDSLREMSAVRIAFGPWTRRAVEILTVGALLFFSVVPFIYMAVSALLKTFVFSLRPEDMTFDNYNFVFTNDGIREAALNSLFMAGMGTLGCLVIGTVVAYGILRRKSRAAAFLEQCASMTYSVPGIVLALALIFYWSQPVTGVTTGLYGSYTILILGYITRYMIVQIKNSAAAIESMSEAAEEAALVSGSGKMRLWLKIIIPQLAIPALSGSFFIFLSAFTELTMSSVMASADTKTIGLAIFNLQQAGDYSLAAAVSAVILAMLVVVYGLQALVRKMRK
;
A
#
# COMPACT_ATOMS: atom_id res chain seq x y z
N MET A 1 -3.13 -7.32 -44.88
CA MET A 1 -3.50 -8.70 -44.50
C MET A 1 -4.18 -8.68 -43.15
N VAL A 2 -5.49 -8.79 -43.14
CA VAL A 2 -6.29 -8.91 -41.89
C VAL A 2 -6.06 -10.32 -41.38
N LYS A 3 -5.23 -10.46 -40.33
CA LYS A 3 -4.94 -11.74 -39.70
C LYS A 3 -6.21 -12.14 -38.90
N ASN A 4 -6.92 -13.18 -39.36
CA ASN A 4 -8.09 -13.74 -38.70
C ASN A 4 -7.76 -14.05 -37.23
N TRP A 5 -8.32 -13.26 -36.33
CA TRP A 5 -8.20 -13.39 -34.86
C TRP A 5 -9.09 -14.56 -34.41
N ARG A 6 -8.61 -15.80 -34.54
CA ARG A 6 -9.23 -16.94 -33.85
C ARG A 6 -8.58 -17.06 -32.48
N PHE A 7 -9.25 -16.51 -31.45
CA PHE A 7 -8.86 -16.78 -30.08
C PHE A 7 -9.11 -18.24 -29.77
N SER A 8 -8.13 -18.91 -29.16
CA SER A 8 -8.36 -20.23 -28.59
C SER A 8 -9.30 -20.12 -27.39
N PHE A 9 -10.00 -21.19 -27.02
CA PHE A 9 -10.93 -21.20 -25.87
C PHE A 9 -10.28 -20.64 -24.60
N GLY A 10 -8.99 -20.89 -24.36
CA GLY A 10 -8.24 -20.33 -23.24
C GLY A 10 -7.99 -18.82 -23.34
N GLU A 11 -7.80 -18.27 -24.56
CA GLU A 11 -7.64 -16.81 -24.74
C GLU A 11 -8.95 -16.06 -24.51
N THR A 12 -10.07 -16.62 -24.95
CA THR A 12 -11.40 -16.05 -24.67
C THR A 12 -11.66 -15.99 -23.17
N GLY A 13 -11.26 -17.03 -22.41
CA GLY A 13 -11.40 -17.04 -20.94
C GLY A 13 -10.65 -15.88 -20.26
N TRP A 14 -9.45 -15.55 -20.72
CA TRP A 14 -8.69 -14.40 -20.17
C TRP A 14 -9.37 -13.06 -20.45
N LEU A 15 -9.93 -12.89 -21.65
CA LEU A 15 -10.65 -11.66 -22.00
C LEU A 15 -11.94 -11.50 -21.18
N VAL A 16 -12.68 -12.58 -20.98
CA VAL A 16 -13.89 -12.59 -20.14
C VAL A 16 -13.54 -12.24 -18.69
N LEU A 17 -12.49 -12.86 -18.16
CA LEU A 17 -12.02 -12.57 -16.80
C LEU A 17 -11.57 -11.11 -16.65
N ALA A 18 -10.82 -10.58 -17.64
CA ALA A 18 -10.42 -9.19 -17.66
C ALA A 18 -11.62 -8.23 -17.68
N ALA A 19 -12.64 -8.54 -18.48
CA ALA A 19 -13.84 -7.73 -18.58
C ALA A 19 -14.62 -7.72 -17.26
N ILE A 20 -14.90 -8.89 -16.67
CA ILE A 20 -15.76 -9.03 -15.50
C ILE A 20 -15.10 -8.47 -14.23
N LEU A 21 -13.80 -8.74 -14.02
CA LEU A 21 -13.13 -8.32 -12.79
C LEU A 21 -12.63 -6.88 -12.83
N PHE A 22 -12.23 -6.39 -13.99
CA PHE A 22 -11.52 -5.10 -14.07
C PHE A 22 -12.28 -4.04 -14.87
N LEU A 23 -12.73 -4.35 -16.09
CA LEU A 23 -13.26 -3.33 -17.00
C LEU A 23 -14.71 -2.95 -16.66
N PHE A 24 -15.61 -3.92 -16.52
CA PHE A 24 -17.02 -3.63 -16.32
C PHE A 24 -17.32 -2.89 -15.01
N PRO A 25 -16.68 -3.20 -13.86
CA PRO A 25 -16.85 -2.39 -12.65
C PRO A 25 -16.46 -0.93 -12.85
N LEU A 26 -15.29 -0.67 -13.46
CA LEU A 26 -14.84 0.71 -13.73
C LEU A 26 -15.74 1.43 -14.75
N LEU A 27 -16.16 0.74 -15.81
CA LEU A 27 -17.11 1.28 -16.78
C LEU A 27 -18.46 1.61 -16.11
N ARG A 28 -18.94 0.76 -15.21
CA ARG A 28 -20.18 1.00 -14.47
C ARG A 28 -20.08 2.25 -13.59
N LEU A 29 -18.95 2.44 -12.92
CA LEU A 29 -18.67 3.65 -12.14
C LEU A 29 -18.77 4.92 -13.01
N VAL A 30 -18.11 4.91 -14.17
CA VAL A 30 -18.13 6.03 -15.12
C VAL A 30 -19.54 6.27 -15.66
N THR A 31 -20.27 5.22 -16.06
CA THR A 31 -21.64 5.36 -16.56
C THR A 31 -22.57 5.91 -15.48
N LEU A 32 -22.42 5.47 -14.22
CA LEU A 32 -23.22 5.97 -13.11
C LEU A 32 -22.92 7.45 -12.84
N SER A 33 -21.68 7.91 -12.93
CA SER A 33 -21.34 9.32 -12.75
C SER A 33 -21.97 10.25 -13.82
N LEU A 34 -22.38 9.68 -14.96
CA LEU A 34 -23.05 10.36 -16.06
C LEU A 34 -24.56 10.04 -16.11
N SER A 35 -25.13 9.49 -15.04
CA SER A 35 -26.57 9.17 -14.97
C SER A 35 -27.33 10.33 -14.33
N GLY A 36 -28.48 10.70 -14.94
CA GLY A 36 -29.43 11.63 -14.37
C GLY A 36 -30.47 10.93 -13.48
N ALA A 37 -31.24 11.70 -12.72
CA ALA A 37 -32.31 11.21 -11.86
C ALA A 37 -33.37 10.38 -12.64
N ASP A 38 -33.57 10.70 -13.91
CA ASP A 38 -34.54 10.03 -14.80
C ASP A 38 -33.94 8.77 -15.48
N GLY A 39 -32.76 8.32 -15.10
CA GLY A 39 -32.06 7.18 -15.72
C GLY A 39 -31.42 7.46 -17.09
N GLY A 40 -31.56 8.68 -17.61
CA GLY A 40 -30.90 9.14 -18.84
C GLY A 40 -29.45 9.60 -18.63
N TRP A 41 -28.73 9.89 -19.71
CA TRP A 41 -27.41 10.48 -19.67
C TRP A 41 -27.47 11.95 -19.23
N SER A 42 -26.72 12.29 -18.18
CA SER A 42 -26.70 13.66 -17.64
C SER A 42 -25.35 13.95 -16.97
N ALA A 43 -24.82 15.14 -17.22
CA ALA A 43 -23.65 15.66 -16.50
C ALA A 43 -24.07 16.61 -15.35
N ALA A 44 -25.34 16.66 -14.96
CA ALA A 44 -25.84 17.58 -13.94
C ALA A 44 -25.10 17.47 -12.61
N GLN A 45 -24.72 16.26 -12.20
CA GLN A 45 -23.98 16.02 -10.96
C GLN A 45 -22.57 16.65 -10.97
N TYR A 46 -21.94 16.77 -12.14
CA TYR A 46 -20.68 17.54 -12.26
C TYR A 46 -20.92 19.04 -12.07
N GLY A 47 -22.10 19.55 -12.49
CA GLY A 47 -22.52 20.91 -12.18
C GLY A 47 -22.75 21.14 -10.68
N THR A 48 -23.28 20.15 -9.98
CA THR A 48 -23.41 20.13 -8.51
C THR A 48 -22.05 20.13 -7.84
N LEU A 49 -21.11 19.32 -8.32
CA LEU A 49 -19.72 19.27 -7.83
C LEU A 49 -19.06 20.66 -7.87
N LEU A 50 -19.20 21.38 -8.98
CA LEU A 50 -18.61 22.70 -9.15
C LEU A 50 -19.19 23.78 -8.21
N LYS A 51 -20.40 23.55 -7.70
CA LYS A 51 -21.09 24.44 -6.76
C LYS A 51 -20.94 24.01 -5.30
N ASP A 52 -20.38 22.83 -5.03
CA ASP A 52 -20.17 22.30 -3.69
C ASP A 52 -18.83 22.78 -3.11
N PRO A 53 -18.82 23.75 -2.17
CA PRO A 53 -17.58 24.28 -1.58
C PRO A 53 -16.78 23.18 -0.85
N ARG A 54 -17.47 22.19 -0.24
CA ARG A 54 -16.84 21.11 0.50
C ARG A 54 -16.13 20.14 -0.43
N ALA A 55 -16.68 19.88 -1.61
CA ALA A 55 -16.01 19.10 -2.65
C ALA A 55 -14.75 19.82 -3.17
N GLY A 56 -14.86 21.14 -3.43
CA GLY A 56 -13.70 21.96 -3.79
C GLY A 56 -12.58 21.93 -2.75
N LEU A 57 -12.96 22.04 -1.48
CA LEU A 57 -12.02 21.92 -0.36
C LEU A 57 -11.39 20.51 -0.28
N ALA A 58 -12.18 19.45 -0.48
CA ALA A 58 -11.68 18.08 -0.48
C ALA A 58 -10.69 17.82 -1.62
N ILE A 59 -10.95 18.36 -2.82
CA ILE A 59 -10.00 18.30 -3.95
C ILE A 59 -8.70 19.02 -3.60
N TRP A 60 -8.81 20.24 -3.10
CA TRP A 60 -7.66 21.05 -2.71
C TRP A 60 -6.82 20.36 -1.63
N ASN A 61 -7.46 19.92 -0.55
CA ASN A 61 -6.78 19.22 0.55
C ASN A 61 -6.09 17.94 0.06
N THR A 62 -6.74 17.16 -0.81
CA THR A 62 -6.13 15.96 -1.38
C THR A 62 -4.83 16.28 -2.10
N LEU A 63 -4.85 17.27 -2.98
CA LEU A 63 -3.65 17.67 -3.74
C LEU A 63 -2.59 18.28 -2.82
N TYR A 64 -2.98 19.25 -1.98
CA TYR A 64 -2.08 19.94 -1.07
C TYR A 64 -1.38 18.97 -0.10
N ILE A 65 -2.17 18.13 0.58
CA ILE A 65 -1.65 17.17 1.57
C ILE A 65 -0.74 16.15 0.89
N SER A 66 -1.18 15.55 -0.21
CA SER A 66 -0.40 14.51 -0.89
C SER A 66 0.87 15.05 -1.53
N ILE A 67 0.87 16.27 -2.10
CA ILE A 67 2.08 16.89 -2.64
C ILE A 67 3.11 17.15 -1.54
N ILE A 68 2.70 17.76 -0.43
CA ILE A 68 3.65 18.08 0.65
C ILE A 68 4.12 16.80 1.35
N ALA A 69 3.24 15.82 1.58
CA ALA A 69 3.62 14.52 2.15
C ALA A 69 4.63 13.78 1.26
N SER A 70 4.39 13.75 -0.06
CA SER A 70 5.33 13.13 -1.01
C SER A 70 6.69 13.85 -1.08
N LEU A 71 6.75 15.16 -0.86
CA LEU A 71 8.00 15.88 -0.73
C LEU A 71 8.76 15.49 0.54
N ILE A 72 8.07 15.32 1.67
CA ILE A 72 8.68 14.79 2.90
C ILE A 72 9.22 13.37 2.66
N SER A 73 8.41 12.50 2.04
CA SER A 73 8.83 11.14 1.65
C SER A 73 10.06 11.17 0.73
N ALA A 74 10.09 12.11 -0.23
CA ALA A 74 11.22 12.28 -1.15
C ALA A 74 12.52 12.65 -0.42
N ILE A 75 12.44 13.58 0.51
CA ILE A 75 13.60 14.01 1.30
C ILE A 75 14.09 12.86 2.18
N LEU A 76 13.20 12.30 3.01
CA LEU A 76 13.56 11.24 3.97
C LEU A 76 14.05 9.97 3.25
N GLY A 77 13.35 9.54 2.20
CA GLY A 77 13.70 8.36 1.41
C GLY A 77 15.03 8.53 0.67
N THR A 78 15.29 9.71 0.07
CA THR A 78 16.56 9.99 -0.62
C THR A 78 17.71 10.04 0.35
N VAL A 79 17.57 10.72 1.49
CA VAL A 79 18.62 10.82 2.52
C VAL A 79 18.96 9.43 3.06
N THR A 80 17.97 8.64 3.42
CA THR A 80 18.20 7.28 3.96
C THR A 80 18.82 6.34 2.92
N ALA A 81 18.39 6.40 1.65
CA ALA A 81 18.99 5.63 0.56
C ALA A 81 20.46 6.04 0.32
N PHE A 82 20.74 7.34 0.31
CA PHE A 82 22.11 7.85 0.20
C PHE A 82 23.01 7.37 1.34
N LEU A 83 22.54 7.49 2.59
CA LEU A 83 23.32 7.05 3.76
C LEU A 83 23.64 5.56 3.70
N THR A 84 22.71 4.73 3.27
CA THR A 84 22.90 3.27 3.21
C THR A 84 23.79 2.84 2.04
N VAL A 85 23.70 3.48 0.87
CA VAL A 85 24.45 3.07 -0.32
C VAL A 85 25.86 3.67 -0.34
N TYR A 86 26.02 4.98 -0.09
CA TYR A 86 27.23 5.73 -0.41
C TYR A 86 28.13 6.02 0.78
N THR A 87 27.66 5.85 2.02
CA THR A 87 28.46 6.25 3.18
C THR A 87 29.01 5.06 3.97
N ASN A 88 29.93 5.36 4.90
CA ASN A 88 30.54 4.39 5.78
C ASN A 88 29.78 4.18 7.10
N VAL A 89 28.49 4.52 7.16
CA VAL A 89 27.65 4.20 8.33
C VAL A 89 27.60 2.69 8.57
N ARG A 90 27.60 2.28 9.84
CA ARG A 90 27.68 0.86 10.23
C ARG A 90 26.34 0.16 10.24
N TYR A 91 25.28 0.86 10.65
CA TYR A 91 23.96 0.27 10.92
C TYR A 91 23.03 0.31 9.70
N LYS A 92 23.57 0.07 8.47
CA LYS A 92 22.82 0.12 7.22
C LYS A 92 21.58 -0.76 7.24
N GLY A 93 21.72 -2.02 7.68
CA GLY A 93 20.58 -2.95 7.77
C GLY A 93 19.53 -2.53 8.78
N ALA A 94 19.93 -1.88 9.90
CA ALA A 94 18.97 -1.33 10.85
C ALA A 94 18.23 -0.11 10.26
N ILE A 95 18.93 0.78 9.55
CA ILE A 95 18.32 1.92 8.85
C ILE A 95 17.31 1.40 7.83
N GLU A 96 17.67 0.43 6.98
CA GLU A 96 16.76 -0.16 6.00
C GLU A 96 15.52 -0.76 6.70
N ALA A 97 15.73 -1.60 7.73
CA ALA A 97 14.62 -2.20 8.47
C ALA A 97 13.67 -1.15 9.07
N LEU A 98 14.21 -0.09 9.68
CA LEU A 98 13.44 0.98 10.30
C LEU A 98 12.71 1.85 9.27
N VAL A 99 13.28 2.06 8.08
CA VAL A 99 12.62 2.75 6.97
C VAL A 99 11.43 1.95 6.44
N PHE A 100 11.56 0.61 6.38
CA PHE A 100 10.48 -0.26 5.91
C PHE A 100 9.40 -0.51 6.95
N LEU A 101 9.68 -0.36 8.22
CA LEU A 101 8.74 -0.69 9.30
C LEU A 101 7.40 0.06 9.18
N PRO A 102 7.35 1.40 8.94
CA PRO A 102 6.09 2.11 8.75
C PRO A 102 5.30 1.69 7.51
N PHE A 103 5.96 1.12 6.50
CA PHE A 103 5.29 0.62 5.30
C PHE A 103 4.64 -0.75 5.49
N VAL A 104 5.27 -1.60 6.30
CA VAL A 104 4.80 -2.96 6.59
C VAL A 104 3.60 -2.94 7.53
N ILE A 105 3.54 -1.96 8.42
CA ILE A 105 2.49 -1.85 9.41
C ILE A 105 1.33 -1.04 8.84
N PRO A 106 0.07 -1.44 9.10
CA PRO A 106 -1.09 -0.70 8.61
C PRO A 106 -1.07 0.76 9.06
N ALA A 107 -1.33 1.68 8.13
CA ALA A 107 -1.23 3.12 8.39
C ALA A 107 -2.15 3.59 9.54
N TYR A 108 -3.32 2.95 9.72
CA TYR A 108 -4.22 3.27 10.84
C TYR A 108 -3.62 2.88 12.20
N VAL A 109 -2.85 1.79 12.28
CA VAL A 109 -2.16 1.38 13.52
C VAL A 109 -1.11 2.41 13.91
N ILE A 110 -0.31 2.87 12.94
CA ILE A 110 0.68 3.92 13.15
C ILE A 110 0.01 5.22 13.59
N THR A 111 -1.06 5.61 12.90
CA THR A 111 -1.80 6.84 13.20
C THR A 111 -2.40 6.80 14.60
N LEU A 112 -3.06 5.70 14.97
CA LEU A 112 -3.62 5.52 16.32
C LEU A 112 -2.53 5.59 17.40
N SER A 113 -1.37 5.00 17.15
CA SER A 113 -0.24 5.04 18.08
C SER A 113 0.28 6.48 18.29
N TRP A 114 0.41 7.23 17.20
CA TRP A 114 0.86 8.62 17.24
C TRP A 114 -0.18 9.55 17.88
N THR A 115 -1.47 9.36 17.57
CA THR A 115 -2.52 10.15 18.22
C THR A 115 -2.50 9.94 19.74
N GLY A 116 -2.37 8.69 20.20
CA GLY A 116 -2.25 8.39 21.62
C GLY A 116 -1.07 9.07 22.30
N LEU A 117 0.08 9.17 21.62
CA LEU A 117 1.25 9.90 22.16
C LEU A 117 1.00 11.40 22.32
N THR A 118 0.18 12.00 21.45
CA THR A 118 0.07 13.47 21.31
C THR A 118 -1.21 14.07 21.87
N ILE A 119 -2.22 13.28 22.20
CA ILE A 119 -3.44 13.80 22.85
C ILE A 119 -3.15 14.43 24.24
N PRO A 120 -4.08 15.22 24.79
CA PRO A 120 -3.98 15.70 26.15
C PRO A 120 -3.80 14.54 27.13
N GLY A 121 -2.69 14.51 27.88
CA GLY A 121 -2.33 13.41 28.77
C GLY A 121 -1.53 12.28 28.12
N GLY A 122 -1.25 12.34 26.83
CA GLY A 122 -0.33 11.40 26.13
C GLY A 122 1.12 11.60 26.55
N ALA A 123 1.94 10.54 26.46
CA ALA A 123 3.32 10.55 26.94
C ALA A 123 4.18 11.65 26.31
N LEU A 124 4.06 11.88 24.99
CA LEU A 124 4.80 12.94 24.30
C LEU A 124 4.32 14.33 24.72
N THR A 125 3.01 14.52 24.86
CA THR A 125 2.44 15.79 25.34
C THR A 125 2.92 16.12 26.75
N LEU A 126 3.00 15.14 27.66
CA LEU A 126 3.52 15.33 29.00
C LEU A 126 5.03 15.68 28.97
N LEU A 127 5.80 15.00 28.13
CA LEU A 127 7.23 15.29 27.94
C LEU A 127 7.46 16.71 27.39
N LEU A 128 6.73 17.12 26.35
CA LEU A 128 6.84 18.44 25.76
C LEU A 128 6.50 19.54 26.77
N LYS A 129 5.43 19.36 27.53
CA LYS A 129 5.06 20.29 28.63
C LYS A 129 6.14 20.38 29.69
N ALA A 130 6.77 19.25 30.07
CA ALA A 130 7.83 19.23 31.08
C ALA A 130 9.08 20.04 30.66
N VAL A 131 9.35 20.13 29.34
CA VAL A 131 10.46 20.93 28.78
C VAL A 131 10.01 22.32 28.28
N GLY A 132 8.77 22.74 28.59
CA GLY A 132 8.23 24.06 28.24
C GLY A 132 7.86 24.23 26.75
N LEU A 133 7.71 23.15 26.01
CA LEU A 133 7.29 23.18 24.61
C LEU A 133 5.78 23.00 24.46
N PRO A 134 5.15 23.60 23.44
CA PRO A 134 3.73 23.42 23.17
C PRO A 134 3.43 21.97 22.80
N PRO A 135 2.22 21.47 23.13
CA PRO A 135 1.77 20.14 22.71
C PRO A 135 1.69 20.08 21.18
N LEU A 136 1.98 18.90 20.64
CA LEU A 136 1.85 18.63 19.21
C LEU A 136 0.41 18.16 18.94
N ASP A 137 -0.29 18.85 18.04
CA ASP A 137 -1.62 18.45 17.59
C ASP A 137 -1.53 17.79 16.20
N LEU A 138 -1.91 16.51 16.15
CA LEU A 138 -1.97 15.75 14.90
C LEU A 138 -3.32 15.85 14.18
N TYR A 139 -4.35 16.37 14.84
CA TYR A 139 -5.66 16.58 14.22
C TYR A 139 -5.68 17.85 13.35
N THR A 140 -4.66 17.99 12.52
CA THR A 140 -4.41 19.10 11.61
C THR A 140 -3.97 18.58 10.24
N ALA A 141 -4.03 19.42 9.21
CA ALA A 141 -3.46 19.08 7.90
C ALA A 141 -1.96 18.75 8.00
N GLY A 142 -1.22 19.46 8.87
CA GLY A 142 0.20 19.18 9.14
C GLY A 142 0.43 17.80 9.76
N GLY A 143 -0.45 17.35 10.64
CA GLY A 143 -0.42 16.01 11.21
C GLY A 143 -0.65 14.93 10.15
N ILE A 144 -1.67 15.09 9.30
CA ILE A 144 -1.95 14.18 8.18
C ILE A 144 -0.74 14.11 7.22
N ILE A 145 -0.19 15.28 6.83
CA ILE A 145 1.00 15.38 5.98
C ILE A 145 2.19 14.63 6.59
N SER A 146 2.44 14.84 7.87
CA SER A 146 3.59 14.23 8.56
C SER A 146 3.45 12.71 8.62
N MET A 147 2.26 12.20 8.94
CA MET A 147 1.99 10.75 9.00
C MET A 147 2.15 10.10 7.63
N LEU A 148 1.56 10.66 6.58
CA LEU A 148 1.68 10.16 5.22
C LEU A 148 3.14 10.19 4.75
N GLY A 149 3.86 11.30 4.98
CA GLY A 149 5.26 11.46 4.60
C GLY A 149 6.19 10.43 5.23
N ILE A 150 5.94 10.06 6.51
CA ILE A 150 6.70 9.01 7.21
C ILE A 150 6.31 7.62 6.69
N CYS A 151 5.02 7.35 6.51
CA CYS A 151 4.55 6.04 6.03
C CYS A 151 5.09 5.69 4.63
N HIS A 152 5.20 6.67 3.74
CA HIS A 152 5.57 6.41 2.34
C HIS A 152 7.04 6.75 2.00
N MET A 153 7.88 7.12 2.97
CA MET A 153 9.32 7.35 2.72
C MET A 153 10.04 6.12 2.16
N SER A 154 9.59 4.92 2.52
CA SER A 154 10.15 3.65 2.03
C SER A 154 10.00 3.47 0.52
N VAL A 155 8.93 3.96 -0.08
CA VAL A 155 8.67 3.90 -1.53
C VAL A 155 9.75 4.67 -2.29
N VAL A 156 10.09 5.87 -1.82
CA VAL A 156 11.16 6.67 -2.39
C VAL A 156 12.52 6.06 -2.08
N HIS A 157 12.74 5.60 -0.84
CA HIS A 157 13.99 4.94 -0.45
C HIS A 157 14.36 3.81 -1.39
N VAL A 158 13.44 2.86 -1.65
CA VAL A 158 13.69 1.71 -2.54
C VAL A 158 14.04 2.16 -3.95
N THR A 159 13.27 3.08 -4.51
CA THR A 159 13.46 3.55 -5.87
C THR A 159 14.84 4.21 -6.04
N VAL A 160 15.21 5.07 -5.09
CA VAL A 160 16.49 5.79 -5.10
C VAL A 160 17.64 4.83 -4.76
N TYR A 161 17.47 3.92 -3.78
CA TYR A 161 18.46 2.93 -3.37
C TYR A 161 18.93 2.07 -4.57
N HIS A 162 18.00 1.49 -5.32
CA HIS A 162 18.34 0.70 -6.50
C HIS A 162 19.02 1.54 -7.58
N ARG A 163 18.59 2.79 -7.76
CA ARG A 163 19.22 3.70 -8.73
C ARG A 163 20.65 4.05 -8.36
N LEU A 164 20.89 4.42 -7.10
CA LEU A 164 22.24 4.75 -6.62
C LEU A 164 23.22 3.58 -6.78
N ARG A 165 22.76 2.35 -6.58
CA ARG A 165 23.59 1.13 -6.75
C ARG A 165 23.93 0.83 -8.21
N LYS A 166 23.17 1.35 -9.17
CA LYS A 166 23.43 1.18 -10.61
C LYS A 166 24.37 2.23 -11.18
N ILE A 167 24.64 3.34 -10.47
CA ILE A 167 25.61 4.34 -10.91
C ILE A 167 27.01 3.76 -10.82
N SER A 168 27.76 3.76 -11.95
CA SER A 168 29.09 3.17 -12.05
C SER A 168 30.09 3.89 -11.13
N LEU A 169 30.98 3.11 -10.49
CA LEU A 169 32.12 3.63 -9.75
C LEU A 169 33.13 4.35 -10.63
N GLU A 170 33.23 3.96 -11.90
CA GLU A 170 34.13 4.57 -12.88
C GLU A 170 33.75 6.04 -13.12
N THR A 171 32.46 6.35 -13.14
CA THR A 171 31.97 7.74 -13.24
C THR A 171 32.42 8.57 -12.05
N ASP A 172 32.35 8.01 -10.84
CA ASP A 172 32.80 8.68 -9.60
C ASP A 172 34.35 8.88 -9.62
N TRP A 173 35.11 7.86 -10.03
CA TRP A 173 36.55 7.97 -10.16
C TRP A 173 36.98 8.99 -11.22
N ALA A 174 36.34 9.00 -12.36
CA ALA A 174 36.62 10.02 -13.40
C ALA A 174 36.39 11.44 -12.89
N ALA A 175 35.32 11.67 -12.14
CA ALA A 175 35.06 12.95 -11.50
C ALA A 175 36.15 13.35 -10.50
N ARG A 176 36.60 12.40 -9.66
CA ARG A 176 37.66 12.65 -8.67
C ARG A 176 39.01 12.91 -9.30
N VAL A 177 39.37 12.17 -10.35
CA VAL A 177 40.59 12.42 -11.13
C VAL A 177 40.53 13.81 -11.79
N SER A 178 39.33 14.27 -12.17
CA SER A 178 39.09 15.62 -12.70
C SER A 178 39.05 16.70 -11.59
N GLY A 179 39.39 16.38 -10.33
CA GLY A 179 39.51 17.34 -9.23
C GLY A 179 38.24 17.55 -8.40
N CYS A 180 37.14 16.82 -8.66
CA CYS A 180 35.93 16.97 -7.85
C CYS A 180 36.13 16.33 -6.46
N SER A 181 35.73 17.05 -5.41
CA SER A 181 35.59 16.47 -4.08
C SER A 181 34.42 15.46 -4.03
N PRO A 182 34.34 14.55 -3.02
CA PRO A 182 33.25 13.60 -2.89
C PRO A 182 31.86 14.27 -2.86
N TRP A 183 31.72 15.43 -2.21
CA TRP A 183 30.49 16.19 -2.15
C TRP A 183 30.12 16.88 -3.46
N GLU A 184 31.13 17.34 -4.21
CA GLU A 184 30.93 17.89 -5.55
C GLU A 184 30.51 16.80 -6.53
N THR A 185 31.10 15.60 -6.46
CA THR A 185 30.70 14.44 -7.24
C THR A 185 29.24 14.07 -6.96
N LEU A 186 28.87 13.98 -5.68
CA LEU A 186 27.48 13.74 -5.29
C LEU A 186 26.52 14.77 -5.90
N ARG A 187 26.83 16.08 -5.74
CA ARG A 187 25.94 17.16 -6.15
C ARG A 187 25.87 17.32 -7.67
N LYS A 188 27.04 17.22 -8.36
CA LYS A 188 27.14 17.52 -9.80
C LYS A 188 26.86 16.30 -10.69
N ILE A 189 27.01 15.08 -10.16
CA ILE A 189 26.93 13.83 -10.93
C ILE A 189 25.87 12.88 -10.38
N ASP A 190 26.03 12.39 -9.15
CA ASP A 190 25.19 11.31 -8.62
C ASP A 190 23.73 11.74 -8.43
N LEU A 191 23.47 12.90 -7.81
CA LEU A 191 22.12 13.42 -7.65
C LEU A 191 21.42 13.74 -8.97
N PRO A 192 22.07 14.40 -9.96
CA PRO A 192 21.50 14.55 -11.30
C PRO A 192 21.22 13.22 -12.01
N MET A 193 22.08 12.19 -11.82
CA MET A 193 21.83 10.84 -12.37
C MET A 193 20.71 10.13 -11.64
N ALA A 194 20.47 10.42 -10.37
CA ALA A 194 19.38 9.86 -9.56
C ALA A 194 18.05 10.62 -9.69
N ARG A 195 18.03 11.80 -10.32
CA ARG A 195 16.85 12.69 -10.37
C ARG A 195 15.58 12.01 -10.90
N SER A 196 15.69 11.15 -11.90
CA SER A 196 14.55 10.41 -12.45
C SER A 196 13.97 9.41 -11.43
N ALA A 197 14.84 8.75 -10.66
CA ALA A 197 14.41 7.83 -9.61
C ALA A 197 13.81 8.58 -8.41
N ILE A 198 14.38 9.72 -8.03
CA ILE A 198 13.81 10.59 -6.99
C ILE A 198 12.43 11.08 -7.43
N ALA A 199 12.31 11.60 -8.65
CA ALA A 199 11.05 12.12 -9.17
C ALA A 199 9.99 11.01 -9.32
N SER A 200 10.33 9.85 -9.91
CA SER A 200 9.38 8.73 -10.03
C SER A 200 9.00 8.17 -8.66
N GLY A 201 9.95 8.02 -7.73
CA GLY A 201 9.68 7.62 -6.36
C GLY A 201 8.75 8.58 -5.63
N SER A 202 8.94 9.90 -5.82
CA SER A 202 8.06 10.93 -5.25
C SER A 202 6.64 10.85 -5.79
N VAL A 203 6.48 10.63 -7.10
CA VAL A 203 5.14 10.46 -7.70
C VAL A 203 4.49 9.15 -7.22
N LEU A 204 5.25 8.08 -7.03
CA LEU A 204 4.72 6.85 -6.44
C LEU A 204 4.29 7.05 -4.98
N ALA A 205 5.03 7.82 -4.19
CA ALA A 205 4.62 8.21 -2.84
C ALA A 205 3.35 9.08 -2.88
N PHE A 206 3.26 10.05 -3.77
CA PHE A 206 2.05 10.86 -3.99
C PHE A 206 0.82 10.01 -4.33
N LEU A 207 0.97 8.98 -5.17
CA LEU A 207 -0.12 8.05 -5.49
C LEU A 207 -0.52 7.22 -4.27
N ALA A 208 0.46 6.79 -3.47
CA ALA A 208 0.21 6.07 -2.22
C ALA A 208 -0.49 6.97 -1.17
N ASP A 209 -0.16 8.27 -1.13
CA ASP A 209 -0.82 9.26 -0.27
C ASP A 209 -2.28 9.48 -0.67
N ILE A 210 -2.57 9.59 -1.97
CA ILE A 210 -3.95 9.72 -2.50
C ILE A 210 -4.78 8.47 -2.22
N ASP A 211 -4.18 7.29 -2.33
CA ASP A 211 -4.83 6.01 -2.07
C ASP A 211 -5.09 5.77 -0.57
N ASN A 212 -4.37 6.46 0.30
CA ASN A 212 -4.46 6.26 1.73
C ASN A 212 -5.74 6.88 2.30
N PHE A 213 -6.72 6.03 2.58
CA PHE A 213 -7.95 6.41 3.28
C PHE A 213 -7.73 6.52 4.80
N ALA A 214 -6.90 5.63 5.36
CA ALA A 214 -6.81 5.41 6.79
C ALA A 214 -6.34 6.66 7.57
N VAL A 215 -5.21 7.26 7.19
CA VAL A 215 -4.67 8.44 7.90
C VAL A 215 -5.64 9.62 7.87
N PRO A 216 -6.19 10.02 6.72
CA PRO A 216 -7.22 11.07 6.68
C PRO A 216 -8.51 10.70 7.42
N ALA A 217 -8.91 9.43 7.44
CA ALA A 217 -10.10 9.00 8.15
C ALA A 217 -9.94 9.13 9.68
N PHE A 218 -8.78 8.75 10.21
CA PHE A 218 -8.49 8.83 11.64
C PHE A 218 -8.26 10.26 12.14
N LEU A 219 -7.60 11.10 11.35
CA LEU A 219 -7.23 12.47 11.74
C LEU A 219 -8.17 13.54 11.18
N GLY A 220 -8.58 13.38 9.92
CA GLY A 220 -9.27 14.42 9.17
C GLY A 220 -10.78 14.48 9.39
N ILE A 221 -11.47 13.33 9.58
CA ILE A 221 -12.93 13.31 9.78
C ILE A 221 -13.26 14.07 11.07
N SER A 222 -12.60 13.76 12.18
CA SER A 222 -12.84 14.42 13.47
C SER A 222 -12.44 15.90 13.48
N SER A 223 -11.52 16.33 12.60
CA SER A 223 -11.02 17.71 12.51
C SER A 223 -11.70 18.52 11.41
N ASN A 224 -12.69 17.95 10.73
CA ASN A 224 -13.36 18.56 9.57
C ASN A 224 -12.39 18.99 8.45
N ILE A 225 -11.36 18.16 8.20
CA ILE A 225 -10.41 18.31 7.10
C ILE A 225 -10.74 17.27 6.03
N PRO A 226 -11.69 17.53 5.13
CA PRO A 226 -12.08 16.56 4.12
C PRO A 226 -10.97 16.41 3.08
N VAL A 227 -10.67 15.16 2.72
CA VAL A 227 -9.97 14.81 1.49
C VAL A 227 -10.93 13.98 0.61
N LEU A 228 -10.64 13.83 -0.68
CA LEU A 228 -11.55 13.13 -1.60
C LEU A 228 -11.92 11.73 -1.12
N SER A 229 -10.96 10.95 -0.60
CA SER A 229 -11.23 9.59 -0.13
C SER A 229 -12.21 9.56 1.05
N THR A 230 -12.05 10.43 2.05
CA THR A 230 -12.96 10.52 3.19
C THR A 230 -14.29 11.17 2.82
N TYR A 231 -14.28 12.12 1.90
CA TYR A 231 -15.51 12.77 1.44
C TYR A 231 -16.39 11.82 0.60
N ILE A 232 -15.79 10.97 -0.23
CA ILE A 232 -16.48 9.87 -0.92
C ILE A 232 -17.12 8.95 0.11
N TYR A 233 -16.35 8.52 1.13
CA TYR A 233 -16.87 7.68 2.21
C TYR A 233 -18.07 8.33 2.91
N GLU A 234 -17.95 9.58 3.37
CA GLU A 234 -19.04 10.30 4.04
C GLU A 234 -20.30 10.38 3.17
N LYS A 235 -20.15 10.66 1.87
CA LYS A 235 -21.29 10.75 0.95
C LYS A 235 -21.99 9.41 0.77
N VAL A 236 -21.23 8.33 0.61
CA VAL A 236 -21.79 7.00 0.38
C VAL A 236 -22.52 6.47 1.61
N ILE A 237 -21.97 6.64 2.82
CA ILE A 237 -22.60 6.17 4.05
C ILE A 237 -23.79 7.04 4.50
N SER A 238 -23.97 8.23 3.92
CA SER A 238 -25.12 9.09 4.23
C SER A 238 -26.45 8.58 3.65
N PHE A 239 -26.41 7.64 2.70
CA PHE A 239 -27.58 7.03 2.06
C PHE A 239 -28.66 8.02 1.55
N GLY A 240 -28.25 9.23 1.17
CA GLY A 240 -29.16 10.21 0.55
C GLY A 240 -29.56 9.81 -0.88
N PRO A 241 -30.60 10.44 -1.45
CA PRO A 241 -31.16 10.07 -2.77
C PRO A 241 -30.14 10.03 -3.91
N ASP A 242 -29.16 10.97 -3.91
CA ASP A 242 -28.11 11.09 -4.94
C ASP A 242 -26.73 10.66 -4.44
N SER A 243 -26.63 10.09 -3.24
CA SER A 243 -25.35 9.77 -2.58
C SER A 243 -24.44 8.90 -3.44
N PHE A 244 -24.99 7.87 -4.07
CA PHE A 244 -24.22 6.95 -4.90
C PHE A 244 -23.78 7.59 -6.22
N THR A 245 -24.65 8.34 -6.89
CA THR A 245 -24.32 9.02 -8.14
C THR A 245 -23.29 10.12 -7.91
N TYR A 246 -23.45 10.90 -6.84
CA TYR A 246 -22.47 11.92 -6.47
C TYR A 246 -21.15 11.31 -5.99
N GLY A 247 -21.19 10.20 -5.24
CA GLY A 247 -20.02 9.40 -4.88
C GLY A 247 -19.27 8.88 -6.12
N ALA A 248 -20.00 8.48 -7.17
CA ALA A 248 -19.39 8.08 -8.43
C ALA A 248 -18.68 9.25 -9.14
N VAL A 249 -19.28 10.47 -9.14
CA VAL A 249 -18.64 11.68 -9.68
C VAL A 249 -17.35 12.00 -8.96
N LEU A 250 -17.35 12.05 -7.62
CA LEU A 250 -16.15 12.28 -6.81
C LEU A 250 -15.08 11.21 -7.07
N SER A 251 -15.49 9.95 -7.25
CA SER A 251 -14.60 8.83 -7.55
C SER A 251 -13.95 8.96 -8.92
N VAL A 252 -14.68 9.43 -9.93
CA VAL A 252 -14.12 9.72 -11.26
C VAL A 252 -13.07 10.83 -11.16
N VAL A 253 -13.36 11.91 -10.41
CA VAL A 253 -12.38 13.00 -10.20
C VAL A 253 -11.11 12.48 -9.53
N LEU A 254 -11.25 11.69 -8.45
CA LEU A 254 -10.10 11.10 -7.76
C LEU A 254 -9.30 10.17 -8.68
N SER A 255 -9.99 9.39 -9.53
CA SER A 255 -9.36 8.51 -10.52
C SER A 255 -8.57 9.30 -11.57
N VAL A 256 -9.10 10.41 -12.06
CA VAL A 256 -8.41 11.28 -13.02
C VAL A 256 -7.13 11.85 -12.43
N ILE A 257 -7.15 12.27 -11.17
CA ILE A 257 -5.96 12.75 -10.46
C ILE A 257 -4.92 11.62 -10.33
N ALA A 258 -5.34 10.42 -9.90
CA ALA A 258 -4.45 9.27 -9.74
C ALA A 258 -3.86 8.79 -11.08
N LEU A 259 -4.67 8.70 -12.14
CA LEU A 259 -4.21 8.34 -13.48
C LEU A 259 -3.24 9.38 -14.04
N GLY A 260 -3.51 10.68 -13.82
CA GLY A 260 -2.58 11.76 -14.18
C GLY A 260 -1.22 11.58 -13.49
N GLY A 261 -1.21 11.30 -12.19
CA GLY A 261 0.01 10.96 -11.44
C GLY A 261 0.71 9.72 -12.00
N THR A 262 -0.02 8.65 -12.31
CA THR A 262 0.56 7.42 -12.90
C THR A 262 1.23 7.70 -14.25
N LEU A 263 0.61 8.50 -15.11
CA LEU A 263 1.20 8.89 -16.41
C LEU A 263 2.47 9.72 -16.22
N ILE A 264 2.49 10.62 -15.24
CA ILE A 264 3.69 11.40 -14.90
C ILE A 264 4.79 10.46 -14.38
N ALA A 265 4.48 9.53 -13.47
CA ALA A 265 5.44 8.54 -12.97
C ALA A 265 6.04 7.70 -14.10
N ALA A 266 5.22 7.25 -15.04
CA ALA A 266 5.68 6.46 -16.20
C ALA A 266 6.64 7.26 -17.12
N ARG A 267 6.41 8.57 -17.28
CA ARG A 267 7.31 9.44 -18.07
C ARG A 267 8.61 9.77 -17.36
N LEU A 268 8.59 9.87 -16.04
CA LEU A 268 9.76 10.18 -15.22
C LEU A 268 10.62 8.95 -14.94
N GLY A 269 10.02 7.76 -14.94
CA GLY A 269 10.72 6.48 -14.83
C GLY A 269 11.64 6.29 -16.04
N GLY A 270 12.88 6.78 -15.93
CA GLY A 270 13.82 6.84 -17.04
C GLY A 270 14.32 5.47 -17.49
N ALA A 271 14.57 5.35 -18.79
CA ALA A 271 15.37 4.28 -19.36
C ALA A 271 16.79 4.26 -18.74
N ALA A 272 17.44 3.09 -18.78
CA ALA A 272 18.85 2.95 -18.41
C ALA A 272 19.69 4.02 -19.12
N THR A 273 20.51 4.75 -18.38
CA THR A 273 21.38 5.80 -18.93
C THR A 273 22.75 5.22 -19.28
N ALA A 274 23.44 5.88 -20.24
CA ALA A 274 24.78 5.51 -20.71
C ALA A 274 25.84 5.68 -19.61
N GLY A 275 25.85 5.00 -18.56
CA GLY A 275 26.71 5.08 -17.37
C GLY A 275 26.23 4.14 -16.29
N ASP A 276 25.16 3.39 -16.57
CA ASP A 276 24.65 2.37 -15.65
C ASP A 276 25.55 1.13 -15.70
N SER A 277 25.93 0.63 -14.53
CA SER A 277 26.60 -0.66 -14.45
C SER A 277 25.61 -1.79 -14.67
N LEU A 278 26.04 -2.86 -15.33
CA LEU A 278 25.25 -4.09 -15.52
C LEU A 278 24.99 -4.83 -14.19
N ARG A 279 25.79 -4.54 -13.17
CA ARG A 279 25.65 -5.12 -11.82
C ARG A 279 25.43 -4.01 -10.80
N GLU A 280 24.52 -4.22 -9.88
CA GLU A 280 24.35 -3.34 -8.73
C GLU A 280 25.61 -3.40 -7.85
N MET A 281 26.17 -2.23 -7.56
CA MET A 281 27.38 -2.10 -6.74
C MET A 281 27.09 -1.23 -5.50
N SER A 282 27.53 -1.68 -4.35
CA SER A 282 27.53 -0.86 -3.13
C SER A 282 28.98 -0.55 -2.77
N ALA A 283 29.34 0.72 -2.81
CA ALA A 283 30.67 1.17 -2.43
C ALA A 283 30.61 2.45 -1.62
N VAL A 284 31.48 2.55 -0.63
CA VAL A 284 31.66 3.78 0.15
C VAL A 284 32.27 4.85 -0.74
N ARG A 285 31.49 5.88 -1.07
CA ARG A 285 31.93 7.02 -1.87
C ARG A 285 32.26 8.23 -0.99
N ILE A 286 31.55 8.37 0.14
CA ILE A 286 31.76 9.41 1.12
C ILE A 286 32.07 8.78 2.47
N ALA A 287 33.27 8.95 2.96
CA ALA A 287 33.68 8.47 4.28
C ALA A 287 33.60 9.61 5.29
N PHE A 288 32.71 9.48 6.26
CA PHE A 288 32.64 10.37 7.41
C PHE A 288 33.78 10.06 8.39
N GLY A 289 34.36 11.08 8.99
CA GLY A 289 35.24 10.92 10.13
C GLY A 289 34.52 10.27 11.33
N PRO A 290 35.25 9.73 12.31
CA PRO A 290 34.65 8.90 13.36
C PRO A 290 33.56 9.60 14.18
N TRP A 291 33.74 10.87 14.49
CA TRP A 291 32.76 11.68 15.23
C TRP A 291 31.52 12.03 14.39
N THR A 292 31.74 12.50 13.16
CA THR A 292 30.65 12.83 12.22
C THR A 292 29.82 11.58 11.93
N ARG A 293 30.48 10.43 11.70
CA ARG A 293 29.79 9.17 11.48
C ARG A 293 28.91 8.79 12.67
N ARG A 294 29.43 8.86 13.90
CA ARG A 294 28.64 8.57 15.11
C ARG A 294 27.46 9.50 15.24
N ALA A 295 27.66 10.82 15.01
CA ALA A 295 26.58 11.79 15.06
C ALA A 295 25.49 11.49 14.03
N VAL A 296 25.86 11.16 12.77
CA VAL A 296 24.91 10.78 11.72
C VAL A 296 24.18 9.49 12.07
N GLU A 297 24.89 8.48 12.59
CA GLU A 297 24.31 7.20 13.02
C GLU A 297 23.27 7.42 14.15
N ILE A 298 23.65 8.15 15.19
CA ILE A 298 22.76 8.43 16.34
C ILE A 298 21.53 9.23 15.88
N LEU A 299 21.74 10.28 15.09
CA LEU A 299 20.65 11.12 14.61
C LEU A 299 19.69 10.32 13.70
N THR A 300 20.24 9.59 12.73
CA THR A 300 19.40 8.85 11.75
C THR A 300 18.71 7.67 12.41
N VAL A 301 19.44 6.82 13.13
CA VAL A 301 18.84 5.65 13.80
C VAL A 301 17.90 6.11 14.92
N GLY A 302 18.30 7.12 15.69
CA GLY A 302 17.47 7.69 16.75
C GLY A 302 16.15 8.29 16.22
N ALA A 303 16.20 9.06 15.15
CA ALA A 303 15.01 9.60 14.49
C ALA A 303 14.11 8.48 13.94
N LEU A 304 14.68 7.50 13.24
CA LEU A 304 13.93 6.37 12.70
C LEU A 304 13.32 5.49 13.82
N LEU A 305 14.04 5.25 14.91
CA LEU A 305 13.49 4.56 16.08
C LEU A 305 12.33 5.35 16.69
N PHE A 306 12.48 6.66 16.82
CA PHE A 306 11.44 7.53 17.34
C PHE A 306 10.18 7.49 16.46
N PHE A 307 10.33 7.60 15.14
CA PHE A 307 9.18 7.61 14.24
C PHE A 307 8.58 6.21 13.99
N SER A 308 9.37 5.15 14.03
CA SER A 308 8.92 3.82 13.63
C SER A 308 8.69 2.85 14.79
N VAL A 309 9.37 3.01 15.95
CA VAL A 309 9.31 2.03 17.06
C VAL A 309 8.59 2.58 18.28
N VAL A 310 8.91 3.83 18.68
CA VAL A 310 8.32 4.45 19.88
C VAL A 310 6.79 4.42 19.87
N PRO A 311 6.08 4.73 18.74
CA PRO A 311 4.62 4.66 18.70
C PRO A 311 4.07 3.26 19.03
N PHE A 312 4.75 2.20 18.59
CA PHE A 312 4.29 0.83 18.84
C PHE A 312 4.49 0.40 20.28
N ILE A 313 5.62 0.79 20.88
CA ILE A 313 5.84 0.56 22.32
C ILE A 313 4.75 1.30 23.10
N TYR A 314 4.49 2.56 22.76
CA TYR A 314 3.43 3.33 23.40
C TYR A 314 2.06 2.66 23.25
N MET A 315 1.70 2.20 22.06
CA MET A 315 0.44 1.52 21.79
C MET A 315 0.28 0.26 22.67
N ALA A 316 1.33 -0.56 22.74
CA ALA A 316 1.32 -1.76 23.60
C ALA A 316 1.17 -1.41 25.08
N VAL A 317 1.80 -0.31 25.54
CA VAL A 317 1.67 0.18 26.91
C VAL A 317 0.29 0.80 27.14
N SER A 318 -0.21 1.63 26.21
CA SER A 318 -1.53 2.28 26.34
C SER A 318 -2.68 1.27 26.35
N ALA A 319 -2.50 0.13 25.71
CA ALA A 319 -3.44 -0.99 25.78
C ALA A 319 -3.54 -1.62 27.19
N LEU A 320 -2.54 -1.40 28.04
CA LEU A 320 -2.55 -1.84 29.45
C LEU A 320 -3.15 -0.78 30.40
N LEU A 321 -3.57 0.39 29.91
CA LEU A 321 -4.09 1.44 30.75
C LEU A 321 -5.61 1.36 30.88
N LYS A 322 -6.13 1.58 32.10
CA LYS A 322 -7.58 1.68 32.38
C LYS A 322 -8.22 2.86 31.69
N THR A 323 -7.45 3.94 31.50
CA THR A 323 -7.87 5.16 30.80
C THR A 323 -6.83 5.51 29.76
N PHE A 324 -7.22 6.28 28.74
CA PHE A 324 -6.30 6.66 27.66
C PHE A 324 -5.29 7.76 28.07
N VAL A 325 -5.25 8.14 29.35
CA VAL A 325 -4.23 9.03 29.92
C VAL A 325 -3.00 8.21 30.28
N PHE A 326 -1.84 8.62 29.80
CA PHE A 326 -0.59 7.91 30.05
C PHE A 326 -0.23 7.95 31.54
N SER A 327 -0.08 6.78 32.12
CA SER A 327 0.38 6.59 33.50
C SER A 327 1.21 5.32 33.57
N LEU A 328 2.29 5.35 34.35
CA LEU A 328 3.10 4.17 34.67
C LEU A 328 2.82 3.63 36.07
N ARG A 329 1.77 4.12 36.76
CA ARG A 329 1.40 3.62 38.09
C ARG A 329 0.75 2.25 37.94
N PRO A 330 1.14 1.25 38.76
CA PRO A 330 0.54 -0.08 38.70
C PRO A 330 -0.99 -0.09 38.90
N GLU A 331 -1.51 0.85 39.70
CA GLU A 331 -2.95 1.02 39.98
C GLU A 331 -3.77 1.43 38.74
N ASP A 332 -3.14 2.08 37.76
CA ASP A 332 -3.76 2.50 36.48
C ASP A 332 -3.66 1.45 35.41
N MET A 333 -2.95 0.35 35.65
CA MET A 333 -2.77 -0.72 34.68
C MET A 333 -3.84 -1.80 34.81
N THR A 334 -4.21 -2.39 33.67
CA THR A 334 -5.16 -3.50 33.58
C THR A 334 -4.85 -4.38 32.38
N PHE A 335 -5.22 -5.65 32.48
CA PHE A 335 -5.24 -6.57 31.33
C PHE A 335 -6.63 -6.70 30.69
N ASP A 336 -7.63 -5.97 31.19
CA ASP A 336 -9.02 -6.09 30.73
C ASP A 336 -9.17 -5.74 29.25
N ASN A 337 -8.41 -4.76 28.76
CA ASN A 337 -8.44 -4.42 27.33
C ASN A 337 -7.92 -5.57 26.44
N TYR A 338 -6.87 -6.25 26.87
CA TYR A 338 -6.40 -7.45 26.17
C TYR A 338 -7.37 -8.63 26.33
N ASN A 339 -7.94 -8.81 27.52
CA ASN A 339 -8.97 -9.83 27.75
C ASN A 339 -10.19 -9.59 26.84
N PHE A 340 -10.61 -8.33 26.68
CA PHE A 340 -11.67 -7.94 25.74
C PHE A 340 -11.38 -8.41 24.31
N VAL A 341 -10.14 -8.26 23.82
CA VAL A 341 -9.78 -8.70 22.45
C VAL A 341 -10.06 -10.18 22.23
N PHE A 342 -9.82 -11.02 23.26
CA PHE A 342 -9.95 -12.47 23.14
C PHE A 342 -11.35 -12.99 23.53
N THR A 343 -12.12 -12.23 24.31
CA THR A 343 -13.43 -12.65 24.82
C THR A 343 -14.60 -12.00 24.09
N ASN A 344 -14.39 -10.85 23.42
CA ASN A 344 -15.45 -10.18 22.69
C ASN A 344 -15.74 -10.89 21.37
N ASP A 345 -16.98 -11.38 21.21
CA ASP A 345 -17.41 -12.12 20.02
C ASP A 345 -17.28 -11.30 18.75
N GLY A 346 -17.62 -10.01 18.77
CA GLY A 346 -17.52 -9.14 17.59
C GLY A 346 -16.09 -8.93 17.10
N ILE A 347 -15.11 -8.82 18.00
CA ILE A 347 -13.68 -8.72 17.63
C ILE A 347 -13.16 -10.05 17.11
N ARG A 348 -13.54 -11.16 17.75
CA ARG A 348 -13.17 -12.50 17.30
C ARG A 348 -13.73 -12.81 15.91
N GLU A 349 -15.00 -12.50 15.69
CA GLU A 349 -15.66 -12.66 14.39
C GLU A 349 -14.99 -11.80 13.31
N ALA A 350 -14.71 -10.52 13.60
CA ALA A 350 -14.00 -9.63 12.69
C ALA A 350 -12.59 -10.15 12.32
N ALA A 351 -11.88 -10.74 13.29
CA ALA A 351 -10.57 -11.35 13.04
C ALA A 351 -10.67 -12.61 12.15
N LEU A 352 -11.65 -13.49 12.42
CA LEU A 352 -11.91 -14.68 11.62
C LEU A 352 -12.37 -14.32 10.21
N ASN A 353 -13.24 -13.33 10.06
CA ASN A 353 -13.69 -12.80 8.78
C ASN A 353 -12.51 -12.28 7.96
N SER A 354 -11.64 -11.46 8.58
CA SER A 354 -10.43 -10.96 7.91
C SER A 354 -9.51 -12.10 7.49
N LEU A 355 -9.29 -13.09 8.36
CA LEU A 355 -8.46 -14.26 8.06
C LEU A 355 -9.01 -15.06 6.87
N PHE A 356 -10.31 -15.32 6.89
CA PHE A 356 -11.00 -16.07 5.83
C PHE A 356 -10.95 -15.32 4.49
N MET A 357 -11.36 -14.05 4.48
CA MET A 357 -11.41 -13.25 3.24
C MET A 357 -10.02 -12.99 2.66
N ALA A 358 -9.03 -12.67 3.52
CA ALA A 358 -7.65 -12.51 3.09
C ALA A 358 -7.06 -13.83 2.56
N GLY A 359 -7.34 -14.94 3.21
CA GLY A 359 -6.92 -16.27 2.76
C GLY A 359 -7.50 -16.64 1.40
N MET A 360 -8.82 -16.49 1.22
CA MET A 360 -9.50 -16.79 -0.03
C MET A 360 -9.09 -15.84 -1.16
N GLY A 361 -8.97 -14.52 -0.88
CA GLY A 361 -8.50 -13.53 -1.84
C GLY A 361 -7.06 -13.82 -2.30
N THR A 362 -6.19 -14.15 -1.35
CA THR A 362 -4.79 -14.52 -1.65
C THR A 362 -4.70 -15.79 -2.47
N LEU A 363 -5.49 -16.81 -2.13
CA LEU A 363 -5.55 -18.07 -2.89
C LEU A 363 -6.02 -17.81 -4.33
N GLY A 364 -7.06 -16.99 -4.50
CA GLY A 364 -7.54 -16.55 -5.81
C GLY A 364 -6.45 -15.84 -6.62
N CYS A 365 -5.75 -14.88 -6.02
CA CYS A 365 -4.61 -14.21 -6.65
C CYS A 365 -3.50 -15.20 -7.01
N LEU A 366 -3.13 -16.12 -6.10
CA LEU A 366 -2.07 -17.09 -6.31
C LEU A 366 -2.37 -17.98 -7.52
N VAL A 367 -3.56 -18.56 -7.57
CA VAL A 367 -3.95 -19.46 -8.66
C VAL A 367 -4.06 -18.71 -9.98
N ILE A 368 -4.89 -17.67 -10.04
CA ILE A 368 -5.16 -16.94 -11.27
C ILE A 368 -3.90 -16.19 -11.74
N GLY A 369 -3.24 -15.46 -10.85
CA GLY A 369 -2.06 -14.66 -11.19
C GLY A 369 -0.88 -15.50 -11.68
N THR A 370 -0.68 -16.70 -11.11
CA THR A 370 0.37 -17.63 -11.57
C THR A 370 0.08 -18.18 -12.96
N VAL A 371 -1.19 -18.57 -13.22
CA VAL A 371 -1.56 -19.09 -14.55
C VAL A 371 -1.51 -17.99 -15.62
N VAL A 372 -1.89 -16.75 -15.26
CA VAL A 372 -1.74 -15.57 -16.15
C VAL A 372 -0.27 -15.32 -16.47
N ALA A 373 0.60 -15.25 -15.46
CA ALA A 373 2.04 -15.06 -15.66
C ALA A 373 2.67 -16.13 -16.54
N TYR A 374 2.30 -17.40 -16.33
CA TYR A 374 2.73 -18.49 -17.21
C TYR A 374 2.20 -18.33 -18.64
N GLY A 375 0.95 -17.89 -18.80
CA GLY A 375 0.36 -17.59 -20.10
C GLY A 375 1.13 -16.51 -20.87
N ILE A 376 1.60 -15.47 -20.16
CA ILE A 376 2.37 -14.38 -20.75
C ILE A 376 3.77 -14.85 -21.17
N LEU A 377 4.52 -15.47 -20.24
CA LEU A 377 5.95 -15.76 -20.43
C LEU A 377 6.19 -16.98 -21.31
N ARG A 378 5.49 -18.09 -21.05
CA ARG A 378 5.70 -19.37 -21.75
C ARG A 378 4.83 -19.53 -23.00
N ARG A 379 3.58 -19.06 -22.95
CA ARG A 379 2.65 -19.19 -24.08
C ARG A 379 2.58 -17.94 -24.97
N LYS A 380 3.19 -16.83 -24.54
CA LYS A 380 3.16 -15.53 -25.25
C LYS A 380 1.74 -15.09 -25.60
N SER A 381 0.76 -15.39 -24.71
CA SER A 381 -0.66 -15.09 -24.88
C SER A 381 -0.90 -13.59 -24.79
N ARG A 382 -1.47 -13.01 -25.86
CA ARG A 382 -1.85 -11.59 -25.90
C ARG A 382 -3.03 -11.29 -24.97
N ALA A 383 -3.95 -12.23 -24.83
CA ALA A 383 -5.10 -12.07 -23.96
C ALA A 383 -4.69 -12.07 -22.46
N ALA A 384 -3.73 -12.92 -22.08
CA ALA A 384 -3.15 -12.88 -20.74
C ALA A 384 -2.40 -11.58 -20.46
N ALA A 385 -1.63 -11.07 -21.45
CA ALA A 385 -0.97 -9.76 -21.35
C ALA A 385 -1.99 -8.60 -21.25
N PHE A 386 -3.10 -8.68 -21.95
CA PHE A 386 -4.18 -7.70 -21.84
C PHE A 386 -4.82 -7.73 -20.45
N LEU A 387 -5.06 -8.92 -19.86
CA LEU A 387 -5.54 -9.05 -18.50
C LEU A 387 -4.56 -8.43 -17.50
N GLU A 388 -3.26 -8.65 -17.66
CA GLU A 388 -2.22 -8.01 -16.84
C GLU A 388 -2.30 -6.48 -16.91
N GLN A 389 -2.48 -5.91 -18.12
CA GLN A 389 -2.64 -4.47 -18.29
C GLN A 389 -3.90 -3.94 -17.58
N CYS A 390 -5.03 -4.65 -17.68
CA CYS A 390 -6.25 -4.30 -16.97
C CYS A 390 -6.04 -4.36 -15.45
N ALA A 391 -5.39 -5.38 -14.94
CA ALA A 391 -5.05 -5.51 -13.51
C ALA A 391 -4.10 -4.40 -13.05
N SER A 392 -3.11 -4.04 -13.86
CA SER A 392 -2.18 -2.94 -13.58
C SER A 392 -2.90 -1.58 -13.55
N MET A 393 -3.80 -1.34 -14.51
CA MET A 393 -4.61 -0.12 -14.54
C MET A 393 -5.51 -0.01 -13.30
N THR A 394 -6.17 -1.10 -12.92
CA THR A 394 -7.04 -1.15 -11.75
C THR A 394 -6.28 -0.95 -10.45
N TYR A 395 -5.04 -1.43 -10.34
CA TYR A 395 -4.17 -1.18 -9.19
C TYR A 395 -3.80 0.30 -9.01
N SER A 396 -3.80 1.06 -10.10
CA SER A 396 -3.56 2.51 -10.07
C SER A 396 -4.78 3.33 -9.62
N VAL A 397 -5.96 2.70 -9.56
CA VAL A 397 -7.20 3.33 -9.08
C VAL A 397 -7.22 3.26 -7.55
N PRO A 398 -7.53 4.38 -6.84
CA PRO A 398 -7.63 4.36 -5.38
C PRO A 398 -8.61 3.31 -4.85
N GLY A 399 -8.26 2.69 -3.71
CA GLY A 399 -9.03 1.57 -3.13
C GLY A 399 -10.49 1.90 -2.85
N ILE A 400 -10.79 3.12 -2.39
CA ILE A 400 -12.17 3.57 -2.14
C ILE A 400 -12.99 3.64 -3.45
N VAL A 401 -12.36 4.07 -4.54
CA VAL A 401 -12.98 4.15 -5.87
C VAL A 401 -13.23 2.75 -6.42
N LEU A 402 -12.25 1.86 -6.29
CA LEU A 402 -12.39 0.47 -6.70
C LEU A 402 -13.52 -0.23 -5.93
N ALA A 403 -13.61 0.01 -4.63
CA ALA A 403 -14.69 -0.52 -3.79
C ALA A 403 -16.06 -0.09 -4.31
N LEU A 404 -16.25 1.21 -4.63
CA LEU A 404 -17.50 1.70 -5.19
C LEU A 404 -17.79 1.14 -6.58
N ALA A 405 -16.79 1.03 -7.43
CA ALA A 405 -16.95 0.43 -8.75
C ALA A 405 -17.47 -1.01 -8.65
N LEU A 406 -16.91 -1.79 -7.71
CA LEU A 406 -17.36 -3.16 -7.46
C LEU A 406 -18.76 -3.22 -6.84
N ILE A 407 -19.08 -2.32 -5.89
CA ILE A 407 -20.43 -2.21 -5.31
C ILE A 407 -21.43 -1.94 -6.43
N PHE A 408 -21.22 -0.92 -7.26
CA PHE A 408 -22.17 -0.54 -8.31
C PHE A 408 -22.35 -1.59 -9.40
N TYR A 409 -21.34 -2.41 -9.64
CA TYR A 409 -21.42 -3.49 -10.60
C TYR A 409 -22.05 -4.75 -10.02
N TRP A 410 -21.61 -5.20 -8.82
CA TRP A 410 -22.03 -6.46 -8.23
C TRP A 410 -23.26 -6.37 -7.31
N SER A 411 -23.76 -5.17 -6.97
CA SER A 411 -25.02 -5.01 -6.22
C SER A 411 -26.25 -5.28 -7.09
N GLN A 412 -26.10 -5.18 -8.41
CA GLN A 412 -27.18 -5.51 -9.32
C GLN A 412 -27.35 -7.04 -9.41
N PRO A 413 -28.59 -7.56 -9.31
CA PRO A 413 -28.82 -8.97 -9.51
C PRO A 413 -28.48 -9.35 -10.95
N VAL A 414 -27.66 -10.37 -11.13
CA VAL A 414 -27.43 -10.99 -12.43
C VAL A 414 -28.47 -12.09 -12.57
N THR A 415 -29.41 -11.93 -13.49
CA THR A 415 -30.54 -12.83 -13.70
C THR A 415 -30.08 -14.28 -13.82
N GLY A 416 -30.54 -15.13 -12.89
CA GLY A 416 -30.19 -16.54 -12.83
C GLY A 416 -28.82 -16.88 -12.22
N VAL A 417 -28.05 -15.90 -11.77
CA VAL A 417 -26.69 -16.13 -11.22
C VAL A 417 -26.56 -15.60 -9.79
N THR A 418 -26.97 -14.36 -9.50
CA THR A 418 -26.83 -13.74 -8.18
C THR A 418 -28.01 -12.89 -7.79
N THR A 419 -28.27 -12.76 -6.49
CA THR A 419 -29.25 -11.85 -5.89
C THR A 419 -28.66 -10.47 -5.54
N GLY A 420 -27.42 -10.18 -6.01
CA GLY A 420 -26.61 -9.05 -5.57
C GLY A 420 -25.57 -9.49 -4.51
N LEU A 421 -24.37 -8.98 -4.62
CA LEU A 421 -23.24 -9.40 -3.75
C LEU A 421 -22.89 -8.39 -2.66
N TYR A 422 -23.56 -7.23 -2.61
CA TYR A 422 -23.23 -6.19 -1.62
C TYR A 422 -23.36 -6.71 -0.19
N GLY A 423 -22.39 -6.39 0.64
CA GLY A 423 -22.35 -6.81 2.03
C GLY A 423 -21.98 -8.28 2.27
N SER A 424 -21.70 -9.06 1.21
CA SER A 424 -21.31 -10.47 1.31
C SER A 424 -19.79 -10.65 1.41
N TYR A 425 -19.33 -11.81 1.90
CA TYR A 425 -17.93 -12.22 1.82
C TYR A 425 -17.39 -12.22 0.39
N THR A 426 -18.24 -12.60 -0.57
CA THR A 426 -17.85 -12.73 -1.98
C THR A 426 -17.39 -11.41 -2.59
N ILE A 427 -18.08 -10.30 -2.33
CA ILE A 427 -17.69 -9.01 -2.91
C ILE A 427 -16.35 -8.52 -2.35
N LEU A 428 -16.07 -8.74 -1.06
CA LEU A 428 -14.80 -8.41 -0.43
C LEU A 428 -13.66 -9.27 -0.97
N ILE A 429 -13.89 -10.58 -1.13
CA ILE A 429 -12.91 -11.51 -1.73
C ILE A 429 -12.62 -11.10 -3.17
N LEU A 430 -13.64 -10.79 -3.98
CA LEU A 430 -13.48 -10.29 -5.36
C LEU A 430 -12.70 -8.96 -5.36
N GLY A 431 -12.99 -8.08 -4.41
CA GLY A 431 -12.26 -6.83 -4.21
C GLY A 431 -10.76 -7.06 -3.97
N TYR A 432 -10.41 -7.97 -3.08
CA TYR A 432 -9.00 -8.31 -2.80
C TYR A 432 -8.33 -8.96 -4.02
N ILE A 433 -9.01 -9.86 -4.72
CA ILE A 433 -8.52 -10.44 -5.97
C ILE A 433 -8.26 -9.34 -7.01
N THR A 434 -9.24 -8.46 -7.24
CA THR A 434 -9.13 -7.38 -8.22
C THR A 434 -8.01 -6.40 -7.84
N ARG A 435 -7.88 -6.06 -6.56
CA ARG A 435 -6.88 -5.12 -6.04
C ARG A 435 -5.47 -5.65 -6.15
N TYR A 436 -5.23 -6.90 -5.76
CA TYR A 436 -3.88 -7.45 -5.59
C TYR A 436 -3.42 -8.41 -6.70
N MET A 437 -4.25 -8.67 -7.73
CA MET A 437 -3.93 -9.58 -8.83
C MET A 437 -2.62 -9.25 -9.53
N ILE A 438 -2.37 -7.96 -9.82
CA ILE A 438 -1.15 -7.53 -10.50
C ILE A 438 0.11 -7.85 -9.71
N VAL A 439 0.05 -7.73 -8.37
CA VAL A 439 1.18 -8.05 -7.49
C VAL A 439 1.55 -9.51 -7.64
N GLN A 440 0.55 -10.41 -7.66
CA GLN A 440 0.80 -11.83 -7.84
C GLN A 440 1.29 -12.17 -9.25
N ILE A 441 0.74 -11.55 -10.28
CA ILE A 441 1.20 -11.75 -11.66
C ILE A 441 2.69 -11.42 -11.76
N LYS A 442 3.12 -10.26 -11.23
CA LYS A 442 4.53 -9.83 -11.25
C LYS A 442 5.44 -10.75 -10.43
N ASN A 443 5.00 -11.16 -9.23
CA ASN A 443 5.75 -12.11 -8.40
C ASN A 443 5.92 -13.47 -9.08
N SER A 444 4.84 -13.99 -9.65
CA SER A 444 4.87 -15.26 -10.37
C SER A 444 5.69 -15.17 -11.66
N ALA A 445 5.64 -14.02 -12.37
CA ALA A 445 6.45 -13.79 -13.57
C ALA A 445 7.94 -13.83 -13.23
N ALA A 446 8.38 -13.11 -12.18
CA ALA A 446 9.77 -13.14 -11.74
C ALA A 446 10.23 -14.56 -11.34
N ALA A 447 9.35 -15.34 -10.71
CA ALA A 447 9.62 -16.73 -10.36
C ALA A 447 9.77 -17.62 -11.62
N ILE A 448 8.89 -17.47 -12.60
CA ILE A 448 8.90 -18.23 -13.86
C ILE A 448 10.13 -17.87 -14.71
N GLU A 449 10.54 -16.61 -14.74
CA GLU A 449 11.76 -16.16 -15.44
C GLU A 449 13.02 -16.80 -14.87
N SER A 450 13.05 -17.12 -13.58
CA SER A 450 14.17 -17.81 -12.95
C SER A 450 14.22 -19.32 -13.21
N MET A 451 13.15 -19.89 -13.81
CA MET A 451 13.06 -21.32 -14.11
C MET A 451 13.62 -21.63 -15.50
N SER A 452 14.35 -22.74 -15.61
CA SER A 452 14.85 -23.24 -16.89
C SER A 452 13.73 -23.77 -17.78
N GLU A 453 13.62 -23.24 -19.00
CA GLU A 453 12.70 -23.77 -20.03
C GLU A 453 13.05 -25.21 -20.43
N ALA A 454 14.35 -25.58 -20.40
CA ALA A 454 14.81 -26.90 -20.76
C ALA A 454 14.17 -28.03 -19.91
N ALA A 455 13.85 -27.78 -18.63
CA ALA A 455 13.16 -28.75 -17.79
C ALA A 455 11.73 -29.02 -18.25
N GLU A 456 11.04 -27.99 -18.73
CA GLU A 456 9.68 -28.11 -19.27
C GLU A 456 9.70 -28.85 -20.62
N GLU A 457 10.65 -28.48 -21.50
CA GLU A 457 10.84 -29.14 -22.81
C GLU A 457 11.21 -30.61 -22.67
N ALA A 458 12.16 -30.94 -21.78
CA ALA A 458 12.55 -32.32 -21.51
C ALA A 458 11.38 -33.18 -21.05
N ALA A 459 10.51 -32.62 -20.19
CA ALA A 459 9.31 -33.33 -19.75
C ALA A 459 8.31 -33.58 -20.89
N LEU A 460 8.11 -32.60 -21.77
CA LEU A 460 7.23 -32.73 -22.94
C LEU A 460 7.76 -33.76 -23.95
N VAL A 461 9.07 -33.72 -24.22
CA VAL A 461 9.75 -34.71 -25.10
C VAL A 461 9.66 -36.12 -24.48
N SER A 462 9.70 -36.25 -23.15
CA SER A 462 9.52 -37.51 -22.44
C SER A 462 8.05 -38.00 -22.39
N GLY A 463 7.13 -37.33 -23.12
CA GLY A 463 5.72 -37.72 -23.20
C GLY A 463 4.85 -37.30 -22.01
N SER A 464 5.32 -36.36 -21.18
CA SER A 464 4.51 -35.85 -20.07
C SER A 464 3.32 -35.04 -20.58
N GLY A 465 2.10 -35.42 -20.16
CA GLY A 465 0.91 -34.60 -20.39
C GLY A 465 0.93 -33.30 -19.60
N LYS A 466 0.14 -32.31 -20.03
CA LYS A 466 0.09 -30.96 -19.42
C LYS A 466 -0.14 -30.97 -17.90
N MET A 467 -1.06 -31.82 -17.40
CA MET A 467 -1.36 -31.91 -15.96
C MET A 467 -0.15 -32.44 -15.17
N ARG A 468 0.58 -33.45 -15.70
CA ARG A 468 1.77 -34.01 -15.06
C ARG A 468 2.92 -32.99 -15.06
N LEU A 469 3.08 -32.22 -16.15
CA LEU A 469 4.03 -31.11 -16.23
C LEU A 469 3.77 -30.08 -15.11
N TRP A 470 2.52 -29.65 -14.95
CA TRP A 470 2.15 -28.70 -13.91
C TRP A 470 2.40 -29.27 -12.50
N LEU A 471 1.86 -30.46 -12.19
CA LEU A 471 1.90 -31.01 -10.82
C LEU A 471 3.30 -31.46 -10.39
N LYS A 472 4.13 -31.97 -11.33
CA LYS A 472 5.42 -32.56 -10.97
C LYS A 472 6.63 -31.65 -11.23
N ILE A 473 6.50 -30.62 -12.06
CA ILE A 473 7.63 -29.76 -12.45
C ILE A 473 7.34 -28.30 -12.12
N ILE A 474 6.27 -27.71 -12.67
CA ILE A 474 6.02 -26.27 -12.55
C ILE A 474 5.65 -25.91 -11.11
N ILE A 475 4.61 -26.51 -10.54
CA ILE A 475 4.14 -26.19 -9.18
C ILE A 475 5.22 -26.40 -8.12
N PRO A 476 5.98 -27.51 -8.07
CA PRO A 476 7.02 -27.66 -7.05
C PRO A 476 8.13 -26.60 -7.13
N GLN A 477 8.49 -26.14 -8.33
CA GLN A 477 9.52 -25.11 -8.52
C GLN A 477 8.98 -23.71 -8.19
N LEU A 478 7.73 -23.43 -8.55
CA LEU A 478 7.08 -22.13 -8.31
C LEU A 478 6.53 -21.95 -6.89
N ALA A 479 6.20 -23.03 -6.20
CA ALA A 479 5.43 -22.98 -4.95
C ALA A 479 6.05 -22.00 -3.94
N ILE A 480 7.36 -22.08 -3.71
CA ILE A 480 8.03 -21.28 -2.70
C ILE A 480 8.16 -19.82 -3.11
N PRO A 481 8.66 -19.47 -4.34
CA PRO A 481 8.73 -18.08 -4.77
C PRO A 481 7.34 -17.43 -4.85
N ALA A 482 6.36 -18.12 -5.42
CA ALA A 482 5.00 -17.61 -5.57
C ALA A 482 4.31 -17.39 -4.21
N LEU A 483 4.43 -18.34 -3.26
CA LEU A 483 3.91 -18.19 -1.90
C LEU A 483 4.58 -17.06 -1.13
N SER A 484 5.89 -16.82 -1.36
CA SER A 484 6.58 -15.67 -0.73
C SER A 484 6.00 -14.33 -1.16
N GLY A 485 5.58 -14.20 -2.44
CA GLY A 485 4.88 -13.02 -2.94
C GLY A 485 3.43 -12.93 -2.44
N SER A 486 2.73 -14.07 -2.41
CA SER A 486 1.35 -14.15 -1.92
C SER A 486 1.22 -13.77 -0.45
N PHE A 487 2.28 -13.96 0.34
CA PHE A 487 2.29 -13.57 1.74
C PHE A 487 2.09 -12.07 1.94
N PHE A 488 2.70 -11.24 1.10
CA PHE A 488 2.48 -9.78 1.12
C PHE A 488 1.01 -9.44 0.81
N ILE A 489 0.41 -10.14 -0.15
CA ILE A 489 -1.02 -9.98 -0.49
C ILE A 489 -1.90 -10.34 0.70
N PHE A 490 -1.62 -11.47 1.35
CA PHE A 490 -2.35 -11.91 2.54
C PHE A 490 -2.33 -10.86 3.65
N LEU A 491 -1.16 -10.32 3.97
CA LEU A 491 -1.02 -9.30 5.02
C LEU A 491 -1.77 -8.02 4.66
N SER A 492 -1.64 -7.56 3.42
CA SER A 492 -2.33 -6.36 2.95
C SER A 492 -3.85 -6.53 2.97
N ALA A 493 -4.36 -7.70 2.58
CA ALA A 493 -5.79 -8.01 2.61
C ALA A 493 -6.31 -8.23 4.05
N PHE A 494 -5.52 -8.86 4.93
CA PHE A 494 -5.89 -9.09 6.32
C PHE A 494 -6.10 -7.79 7.10
N THR A 495 -5.26 -6.80 6.84
CA THR A 495 -5.29 -5.48 7.51
C THR A 495 -5.99 -4.40 6.68
N GLU A 496 -6.73 -4.79 5.65
CA GLU A 496 -7.40 -3.87 4.75
C GLU A 496 -8.55 -3.13 5.47
N LEU A 497 -8.60 -1.81 5.30
CA LEU A 497 -9.62 -0.94 5.86
C LEU A 497 -10.40 -0.19 4.78
N THR A 498 -9.71 0.27 3.73
CA THR A 498 -10.28 1.21 2.76
C THR A 498 -11.49 0.65 2.02
N MET A 499 -11.38 -0.58 1.51
CA MET A 499 -12.46 -1.24 0.78
C MET A 499 -13.52 -1.75 1.76
N SER A 500 -13.09 -2.33 2.89
CA SER A 500 -14.02 -2.86 3.89
C SER A 500 -14.86 -1.77 4.55
N SER A 501 -14.39 -0.52 4.64
CA SER A 501 -15.17 0.59 5.20
C SER A 501 -16.49 0.88 4.46
N VAL A 502 -16.56 0.56 3.17
CA VAL A 502 -17.78 0.78 2.34
C VAL A 502 -18.42 -0.50 1.83
N MET A 503 -17.70 -1.62 1.77
CA MET A 503 -18.18 -2.90 1.22
C MET A 503 -18.70 -3.86 2.30
N ALA A 504 -18.21 -3.75 3.54
CA ALA A 504 -18.59 -4.65 4.62
C ALA A 504 -20.01 -4.37 5.13
N SER A 505 -20.69 -5.42 5.55
CA SER A 505 -21.92 -5.41 6.32
C SER A 505 -21.66 -5.73 7.79
N ALA A 506 -22.72 -5.84 8.60
CA ALA A 506 -22.61 -6.26 9.99
C ALA A 506 -21.93 -7.63 10.13
N ASP A 507 -22.29 -8.60 9.26
CA ASP A 507 -21.81 -9.99 9.30
C ASP A 507 -20.43 -10.17 8.66
N THR A 508 -19.97 -9.22 7.84
CA THR A 508 -18.68 -9.30 7.11
C THR A 508 -17.65 -8.28 7.61
N LYS A 509 -17.84 -7.79 8.84
CA LYS A 509 -16.92 -6.84 9.47
C LYS A 509 -15.49 -7.38 9.49
N THR A 510 -14.55 -6.52 9.08
CA THR A 510 -13.10 -6.83 9.13
C THR A 510 -12.46 -6.30 10.39
N ILE A 511 -11.28 -6.82 10.73
CA ILE A 511 -10.54 -6.37 11.91
C ILE A 511 -10.09 -4.90 11.78
N GLY A 512 -9.72 -4.46 10.57
CA GLY A 512 -9.40 -3.05 10.31
C GLY A 512 -10.60 -2.14 10.56
N LEU A 513 -11.78 -2.54 10.08
CA LEU A 513 -13.02 -1.80 10.32
C LEU A 513 -13.44 -1.82 11.80
N ALA A 514 -13.20 -2.91 12.51
CA ALA A 514 -13.47 -2.99 13.95
C ALA A 514 -12.60 -1.99 14.75
N ILE A 515 -11.31 -1.89 14.44
CA ILE A 515 -10.41 -0.89 15.05
C ILE A 515 -10.87 0.54 14.73
N PHE A 516 -11.23 0.79 13.48
CA PHE A 516 -11.73 2.09 13.06
C PHE A 516 -13.00 2.49 13.82
N ASN A 517 -13.95 1.57 13.96
CA ASN A 517 -15.18 1.81 14.71
C ASN A 517 -14.94 2.07 16.20
N LEU A 518 -14.04 1.31 16.85
CA LEU A 518 -13.65 1.56 18.24
C LEU A 518 -13.03 2.96 18.40
N GLN A 519 -12.15 3.35 17.50
CA GLN A 519 -11.53 4.68 17.54
C GLN A 519 -12.56 5.79 17.33
N GLN A 520 -13.50 5.63 16.40
CA GLN A 520 -14.56 6.63 16.16
C GLN A 520 -15.56 6.71 17.32
N ALA A 521 -15.75 5.61 18.05
CA ALA A 521 -16.56 5.58 19.28
C ALA A 521 -15.85 6.22 20.50
N GLY A 522 -14.54 6.52 20.39
CA GLY A 522 -13.74 7.05 21.48
C GLY A 522 -13.10 5.99 22.37
N ASP A 523 -13.25 4.70 22.04
CA ASP A 523 -12.69 3.56 22.79
C ASP A 523 -11.22 3.31 22.42
N TYR A 524 -10.38 4.33 22.61
CA TYR A 524 -8.99 4.33 22.16
C TYR A 524 -8.14 3.21 22.80
N SER A 525 -8.36 2.89 24.08
CA SER A 525 -7.61 1.83 24.77
C SER A 525 -7.93 0.45 24.21
N LEU A 526 -9.19 0.19 23.84
CA LEU A 526 -9.61 -1.05 23.19
C LEU A 526 -9.07 -1.11 21.76
N ALA A 527 -9.16 -0.01 21.00
CA ALA A 527 -8.58 0.07 19.65
C ALA A 527 -7.06 -0.17 19.69
N ALA A 528 -6.35 0.37 20.69
CA ALA A 528 -4.93 0.12 20.90
C ALA A 528 -4.63 -1.34 21.23
N ALA A 529 -5.45 -2.01 22.05
CA ALA A 529 -5.27 -3.41 22.42
C ALA A 529 -5.43 -4.34 21.20
N VAL A 530 -6.49 -4.14 20.40
CA VAL A 530 -6.69 -4.90 19.14
C VAL A 530 -5.53 -4.68 18.18
N SER A 531 -5.08 -3.42 18.01
CA SER A 531 -3.97 -3.06 17.14
C SER A 531 -2.64 -3.65 17.61
N ALA A 532 -2.39 -3.68 18.93
CA ALA A 532 -1.20 -4.28 19.53
C ALA A 532 -1.12 -5.80 19.29
N VAL A 533 -2.26 -6.50 19.40
CA VAL A 533 -2.35 -7.94 19.09
C VAL A 533 -2.06 -8.21 17.62
N ILE A 534 -2.63 -7.41 16.70
CA ILE A 534 -2.33 -7.52 15.27
C ILE A 534 -0.85 -7.28 14.99
N LEU A 535 -0.28 -6.24 15.58
CA LEU A 535 1.15 -5.93 15.42
C LEU A 535 2.03 -7.08 15.92
N ALA A 536 1.73 -7.64 17.10
CA ALA A 536 2.45 -8.79 17.64
C ALA A 536 2.35 -10.00 16.67
N MET A 537 1.17 -10.27 16.14
CA MET A 537 0.97 -11.31 15.14
C MET A 537 1.81 -11.06 13.87
N LEU A 538 1.81 -9.85 13.33
CA LEU A 538 2.61 -9.48 12.17
C LEU A 538 4.12 -9.69 12.43
N VAL A 539 4.62 -9.24 13.58
CA VAL A 539 6.04 -9.41 13.97
C VAL A 539 6.41 -10.90 14.06
N VAL A 540 5.56 -11.74 14.67
CA VAL A 540 5.77 -13.19 14.75
C VAL A 540 5.82 -13.80 13.36
N VAL A 541 4.88 -13.48 12.49
CA VAL A 541 4.80 -14.04 11.14
C VAL A 541 5.98 -13.61 10.26
N TYR A 542 6.40 -12.34 10.31
CA TYR A 542 7.61 -11.87 9.63
C TYR A 542 8.88 -12.52 10.20
N GLY A 543 8.96 -12.68 11.53
CA GLY A 543 10.05 -13.37 12.20
C GLY A 543 10.19 -14.83 11.74
N LEU A 544 9.08 -15.56 11.66
CA LEU A 544 9.04 -16.93 11.15
C LEU A 544 9.47 -17.00 9.67
N GLN A 545 9.00 -16.08 8.84
CA GLN A 545 9.41 -16.01 7.44
C GLN A 545 10.92 -15.76 7.29
N ALA A 546 11.48 -14.85 8.09
CA ALA A 546 12.92 -14.57 8.11
C ALA A 546 13.74 -15.80 8.56
N LEU A 547 13.24 -16.53 9.56
CA LEU A 547 13.87 -17.75 10.06
C LEU A 547 13.90 -18.86 8.98
N VAL A 548 12.76 -19.08 8.30
CA VAL A 548 12.66 -20.05 7.20
C VAL A 548 13.61 -19.69 6.06
N ARG A 549 13.74 -18.40 5.71
CA ARG A 549 14.71 -17.96 4.69
C ARG A 549 16.16 -18.21 5.12
N LYS A 550 16.47 -18.05 6.42
CA LYS A 550 17.83 -18.29 6.95
C LYS A 550 18.18 -19.78 6.99
N MET A 551 17.24 -20.65 7.28
CA MET A 551 17.45 -22.12 7.29
C MET A 551 17.66 -22.71 5.89
N ARG A 552 17.35 -21.95 4.82
CA ARG A 552 17.49 -22.41 3.42
C ARG A 552 18.73 -21.87 2.71
N LYS A 553 19.46 -20.94 3.33
CA LYS A 553 20.78 -20.49 2.90
C LYS A 553 21.86 -21.34 3.52
#